data_c763bb1dbdd10f950ed24ea59b084a6d
#
_entry.id   c763bb1dbdd10f950ed24ea59b084a6d
#
_cell.length_a   1.000
_cell.length_b   1.000
_cell.length_c   1.000
_cell.angle_alpha   90.00
_cell.angle_beta   90.00
_cell.angle_gamma   90.00
#
_symmetry.space_group_name_H-M   'P 1'
#
loop_
_entity.id
_entity.type
_entity.pdbx_description
1 polymer ?
#
loop_
_entity_poly.entity_id
_entity_poly.type
_entity_poly.pdbx_seq_one_letter_code
_entity_poly.pdbx_strand_id
1 'polypeptide(L)'
;MRLGNTEIKYGLCLSPMAGFTDLPMRRQCRRFGAEYTVTEMVSAAALCYGDLKTADLAYLTEDDAPCAIQLFGHDPDQMARAVTMMASGEYAGSRSHVPPAAMDLNMGCPVKKIVSGGDGSALMRSPESVRDLTYAAVRAAEKYHVPVTVKIRAGWDSDHKNAVEIARTAVSAGAAAVCVHGRTREQMYRPGVDLDVIAAVRDALPAHIPVIGNGDVCDVSSYREMLAKTGCDGVAIGRAALGNPWVFTQIRCALSGETFTPPTEADRRREAMLLARDIVGEHGDSAAARECRGRVAHFLTGVRGAAAMRGRIHGAESLSEIESILAQSLGE
;
A
#
# COMPACT_ATOMS: atom_id res chain seq x y z
N MET A 1 -16.21 -4.19 5.71
CA MET A 1 -15.48 -4.15 6.99
C MET A 1 -15.40 -2.74 7.54
N ARG A 2 -15.05 -2.59 8.82
CA ARG A 2 -14.87 -1.27 9.44
C ARG A 2 -13.49 -1.20 10.10
N LEU A 3 -12.78 -0.09 9.90
CA LEU A 3 -11.45 0.15 10.42
C LEU A 3 -11.47 1.48 11.18
N GLY A 4 -11.53 1.41 12.54
CA GLY A 4 -11.81 2.57 13.34
C GLY A 4 -13.15 3.21 12.96
N ASN A 5 -13.12 4.48 12.54
CA ASN A 5 -14.30 5.22 12.05
C ASN A 5 -14.53 5.08 10.55
N THR A 6 -13.64 4.40 9.81
CA THR A 6 -13.71 4.24 8.36
C THR A 6 -14.51 3.00 7.98
N GLU A 7 -15.58 3.18 7.22
CA GLU A 7 -16.31 2.08 6.59
C GLU A 7 -15.71 1.78 5.22
N ILE A 8 -15.44 0.50 4.95
CA ILE A 8 -14.90 -0.02 3.68
C ILE A 8 -15.89 -1.06 3.18
N LYS A 9 -16.74 -0.66 2.24
CA LYS A 9 -17.94 -1.42 1.84
C LYS A 9 -17.59 -2.73 1.15
N TYR A 10 -16.71 -2.67 0.16
CA TYR A 10 -16.31 -3.83 -0.65
C TYR A 10 -14.96 -4.42 -0.24
N GLY A 11 -14.30 -3.88 0.76
CA GLY A 11 -13.00 -4.34 1.21
C GLY A 11 -11.85 -4.07 0.24
N LEU A 12 -11.98 -3.08 -0.65
CA LEU A 12 -11.00 -2.78 -1.71
C LEU A 12 -9.92 -1.83 -1.21
N CYS A 13 -8.74 -2.38 -0.90
CA CYS A 13 -7.61 -1.62 -0.37
C CYS A 13 -6.46 -1.57 -1.38
N LEU A 14 -5.76 -0.42 -1.47
CA LEU A 14 -4.47 -0.33 -2.15
C LEU A 14 -3.37 -0.74 -1.17
N SER A 15 -2.59 -1.77 -1.53
CA SER A 15 -1.46 -2.24 -0.72
C SER A 15 -0.28 -1.26 -0.78
N PRO A 16 0.42 -0.97 0.33
CA PRO A 16 1.63 -0.14 0.32
C PRO A 16 2.74 -0.77 -0.53
N MET A 17 3.35 0.04 -1.39
CA MET A 17 4.46 -0.36 -2.28
C MET A 17 5.49 0.77 -2.35
N ALA A 18 6.67 0.56 -1.74
CA ALA A 18 7.76 1.52 -1.79
C ALA A 18 8.17 1.86 -3.23
N GLY A 19 8.29 3.14 -3.54
CA GLY A 19 8.56 3.66 -4.87
C GLY A 19 7.34 3.77 -5.79
N PHE A 20 6.13 3.45 -5.29
CA PHE A 20 4.91 3.46 -6.11
C PHE A 20 3.71 4.13 -5.45
N THR A 21 3.41 3.83 -4.16
CA THR A 21 2.18 4.33 -3.51
C THR A 21 2.35 5.71 -2.89
N ASP A 22 2.97 6.62 -3.64
CA ASP A 22 3.00 8.04 -3.37
C ASP A 22 1.60 8.67 -3.53
N LEU A 23 1.48 9.95 -3.21
CA LEU A 23 0.22 10.67 -3.29
C LEU A 23 -0.45 10.59 -4.69
N PRO A 24 0.26 10.82 -5.82
CA PRO A 24 -0.32 10.69 -7.16
C PRO A 24 -0.96 9.34 -7.44
N MET A 25 -0.29 8.24 -7.10
CA MET A 25 -0.86 6.92 -7.31
C MET A 25 -2.04 6.62 -6.38
N ARG A 26 -1.98 7.03 -5.10
CA ARG A 26 -3.10 6.85 -4.17
C ARG A 26 -4.35 7.58 -4.66
N ARG A 27 -4.22 8.86 -5.05
CA ARG A 27 -5.30 9.66 -5.67
C ARG A 27 -5.88 8.97 -6.91
N GLN A 28 -5.00 8.47 -7.79
CA GLN A 28 -5.45 7.75 -8.97
C GLN A 28 -6.26 6.52 -8.59
N CYS A 29 -5.76 5.64 -7.72
CA CYS A 29 -6.47 4.44 -7.29
C CYS A 29 -7.79 4.77 -6.58
N ARG A 30 -7.86 5.85 -5.80
CA ARG A 30 -9.10 6.35 -5.18
C ARG A 30 -10.16 6.72 -6.22
N ARG A 31 -9.79 7.45 -7.26
CA ARG A 31 -10.71 7.80 -8.37
C ARG A 31 -11.29 6.55 -9.03
N PHE A 32 -10.57 5.45 -9.08
CA PHE A 32 -11.00 4.18 -9.65
C PHE A 32 -11.67 3.21 -8.66
N GLY A 33 -11.87 3.62 -7.40
CA GLY A 33 -12.68 2.88 -6.45
C GLY A 33 -11.89 2.07 -5.41
N ALA A 34 -10.59 2.31 -5.24
CA ALA A 34 -9.92 1.88 -4.03
C ALA A 34 -10.59 2.60 -2.84
N GLU A 35 -11.09 1.84 -1.87
CA GLU A 35 -11.84 2.41 -0.74
C GLU A 35 -10.92 2.84 0.41
N TYR A 36 -9.72 2.27 0.44
CA TYR A 36 -8.72 2.52 1.47
C TYR A 36 -7.32 2.44 0.85
N THR A 37 -6.47 3.40 1.21
CA THR A 37 -5.08 3.44 0.73
C THR A 37 -4.10 3.44 1.89
N VAL A 38 -2.84 3.10 1.60
CA VAL A 38 -1.74 3.14 2.57
C VAL A 38 -0.55 3.81 1.90
N THR A 39 0.13 4.71 2.61
CA THR A 39 1.32 5.40 2.10
C THR A 39 2.46 4.43 1.81
N GLU A 40 3.52 4.92 1.18
CA GLU A 40 4.81 4.25 1.24
C GLU A 40 5.27 4.13 2.69
N MET A 41 6.22 3.22 2.94
CA MET A 41 6.72 3.02 4.30
C MET A 41 7.64 4.15 4.74
N VAL A 42 7.32 4.77 5.86
CA VAL A 42 8.00 5.92 6.48
C VAL A 42 8.88 5.45 7.63
N SER A 43 10.14 5.85 7.66
CA SER A 43 11.07 5.46 8.73
C SER A 43 10.76 6.21 10.03
N ALA A 44 10.41 5.48 11.10
CA ALA A 44 10.22 6.04 12.42
C ALA A 44 11.50 6.72 12.95
N ALA A 45 12.65 6.09 12.75
CA ALA A 45 13.95 6.66 13.13
C ALA A 45 14.24 7.96 12.37
N ALA A 46 14.08 7.98 11.04
CA ALA A 46 14.36 9.18 10.24
C ALA A 46 13.44 10.35 10.61
N LEU A 47 12.16 10.10 10.88
CA LEU A 47 11.24 11.12 11.42
C LEU A 47 11.74 11.70 12.74
N CYS A 48 12.19 10.84 13.66
CA CYS A 48 12.73 11.28 14.95
C CYS A 48 13.98 12.15 14.82
N TYR A 49 14.73 12.01 13.72
CA TYR A 49 15.89 12.86 13.38
C TYR A 49 15.54 14.09 12.53
N GLY A 50 14.25 14.31 12.22
CA GLY A 50 13.79 15.48 11.48
C GLY A 50 14.05 15.43 9.97
N ASP A 51 14.11 14.24 9.37
CA ASP A 51 14.27 14.08 7.92
C ASP A 51 12.99 14.49 7.18
N LEU A 52 13.04 15.66 6.52
CA LEU A 52 11.91 16.25 5.81
C LEU A 52 11.46 15.41 4.59
N LYS A 53 12.40 14.74 3.90
CA LYS A 53 12.06 13.89 2.75
C LYS A 53 11.27 12.66 3.19
N THR A 54 11.63 12.11 4.34
CA THR A 54 10.88 11.01 4.96
C THR A 54 9.50 11.49 5.43
N ALA A 55 9.40 12.69 6.00
CA ALA A 55 8.13 13.27 6.42
C ALA A 55 7.19 13.50 5.24
N ASP A 56 7.71 13.86 4.07
CA ASP A 56 6.92 14.09 2.85
C ASP A 56 6.22 12.83 2.33
N LEU A 57 6.77 11.64 2.58
CA LEU A 57 6.11 10.37 2.25
C LEU A 57 4.79 10.15 3.02
N ALA A 58 4.62 10.83 4.15
CA ALA A 58 3.41 10.77 4.98
C ALA A 58 2.35 11.82 4.59
N TYR A 59 2.58 12.59 3.53
CA TYR A 59 1.64 13.63 3.10
C TYR A 59 0.31 13.05 2.64
N LEU A 60 -0.78 13.55 3.24
CA LEU A 60 -2.15 13.14 2.97
C LEU A 60 -2.99 14.33 2.50
N THR A 61 -3.98 14.07 1.65
CA THR A 61 -4.95 15.03 1.15
C THR A 61 -6.37 14.46 1.20
N GLU A 62 -7.38 15.31 1.04
CA GLU A 62 -8.78 14.88 0.98
C GLU A 62 -9.04 13.90 -0.17
N ASP A 63 -8.34 14.05 -1.30
CA ASP A 63 -8.52 13.24 -2.50
C ASP A 63 -8.01 11.79 -2.35
N ASP A 64 -7.06 11.55 -1.44
CA ASP A 64 -6.57 10.20 -1.16
C ASP A 64 -7.11 9.60 0.14
N ALA A 65 -7.91 10.34 0.90
CA ALA A 65 -8.57 9.84 2.09
C ALA A 65 -9.72 8.86 1.77
N PRO A 66 -9.92 7.83 2.62
CA PRO A 66 -9.17 7.50 3.82
C PRO A 66 -7.83 6.80 3.50
N CYS A 67 -6.76 7.29 4.09
CA CYS A 67 -5.41 6.76 3.90
C CYS A 67 -4.73 6.52 5.25
N ALA A 68 -4.03 5.37 5.40
CA ALA A 68 -3.16 5.11 6.53
C ALA A 68 -1.73 5.58 6.24
N ILE A 69 -1.03 6.02 7.27
CA ILE A 69 0.42 6.23 7.21
C ILE A 69 1.11 4.94 7.67
N GLN A 70 1.95 4.36 6.78
CA GLN A 70 2.70 3.16 7.15
C GLN A 70 4.08 3.53 7.71
N LEU A 71 4.34 3.12 8.94
CA LEU A 71 5.61 3.29 9.62
C LEU A 71 6.42 1.99 9.62
N PHE A 72 7.76 2.10 9.56
CA PHE A 72 8.67 1.00 9.85
C PHE A 72 9.76 1.41 10.82
N GLY A 73 10.20 0.48 11.62
CA GLY A 73 11.20 0.61 12.68
C GLY A 73 11.08 -0.56 13.64
N HIS A 74 12.09 -0.81 14.45
CA HIS A 74 12.10 -1.88 15.46
C HIS A 74 12.17 -1.36 16.89
N ASP A 75 12.46 -0.07 17.07
CA ASP A 75 12.59 0.59 18.39
C ASP A 75 11.22 1.12 18.85
N PRO A 76 10.66 0.64 19.98
CA PRO A 76 9.35 1.06 20.47
C PRO A 76 9.26 2.55 20.83
N ASP A 77 10.34 3.15 21.34
CA ASP A 77 10.34 4.57 21.74
C ASP A 77 10.33 5.48 20.51
N GLN A 78 11.13 5.15 19.49
CA GLN A 78 11.11 5.86 18.22
C GLN A 78 9.76 5.68 17.50
N MET A 79 9.18 4.48 17.54
CA MET A 79 7.86 4.22 16.98
C MET A 79 6.77 5.05 17.67
N ALA A 80 6.75 5.10 18.99
CA ALA A 80 5.78 5.91 19.74
C ALA A 80 5.91 7.42 19.42
N ARG A 81 7.14 7.93 19.29
CA ARG A 81 7.39 9.31 18.88
C ARG A 81 6.91 9.57 17.45
N ALA A 82 7.24 8.70 16.50
CA ALA A 82 6.82 8.82 15.11
C ALA A 82 5.29 8.77 14.97
N VAL A 83 4.62 7.85 15.68
CA VAL A 83 3.14 7.77 15.74
C VAL A 83 2.56 9.07 16.30
N THR A 84 3.11 9.60 17.37
CA THR A 84 2.66 10.88 17.96
C THR A 84 2.74 12.01 16.94
N MET A 85 3.89 12.15 16.26
CA MET A 85 4.10 13.18 15.22
C MET A 85 3.09 13.05 14.08
N MET A 86 2.93 11.84 13.53
CA MET A 86 2.03 11.61 12.41
C MET A 86 0.55 11.75 12.78
N ALA A 87 0.14 11.27 13.94
CA ALA A 87 -1.25 11.33 14.39
C ALA A 87 -1.68 12.74 14.84
N SER A 88 -0.76 13.56 15.35
CA SER A 88 -1.03 14.96 15.67
C SER A 88 -1.03 15.88 14.44
N GLY A 89 -0.34 15.48 13.37
CA GLY A 89 -0.04 16.35 12.24
C GLY A 89 1.03 17.43 12.57
N GLU A 90 1.59 17.40 13.78
CA GLU A 90 2.57 18.39 14.26
C GLU A 90 4.01 17.87 14.08
N TYR A 91 4.56 18.03 12.90
CA TYR A 91 5.95 17.66 12.58
C TYR A 91 6.56 18.61 11.55
N ALA A 92 7.89 18.69 11.55
CA ALA A 92 8.61 19.54 10.61
C ALA A 92 8.31 19.15 9.15
N GLY A 93 7.91 20.11 8.34
CA GLY A 93 7.55 19.90 6.95
C GLY A 93 6.15 19.32 6.73
N SER A 94 5.31 19.21 7.78
CA SER A 94 3.92 18.78 7.62
C SER A 94 3.14 19.69 6.68
N ARG A 95 2.53 19.10 5.66
CA ARG A 95 1.61 19.75 4.73
C ARG A 95 0.19 19.19 4.84
N SER A 96 0.03 18.10 5.62
CA SER A 96 -1.25 17.40 5.74
C SER A 96 -2.23 18.19 6.60
N HIS A 97 -3.45 18.35 6.09
CA HIS A 97 -4.59 18.89 6.82
C HIS A 97 -5.67 17.82 7.09
N VAL A 98 -5.39 16.59 6.66
CA VAL A 98 -6.27 15.43 6.80
C VAL A 98 -5.64 14.47 7.81
N PRO A 99 -6.38 14.04 8.85
CA PRO A 99 -5.88 13.05 9.79
C PRO A 99 -5.73 11.69 9.09
N PRO A 100 -4.73 10.89 9.48
CA PRO A 100 -4.60 9.54 8.97
C PRO A 100 -5.77 8.66 9.43
N ALA A 101 -6.24 7.79 8.52
CA ALA A 101 -7.29 6.83 8.84
C ALA A 101 -6.80 5.73 9.81
N ALA A 102 -5.51 5.44 9.80
CA ALA A 102 -4.81 4.56 10.75
C ALA A 102 -3.30 4.83 10.72
N MET A 103 -2.60 4.37 11.75
CA MET A 103 -1.16 4.11 11.72
C MET A 103 -0.96 2.64 11.39
N ASP A 104 -0.30 2.34 10.26
CA ASP A 104 -0.01 0.97 9.86
C ASP A 104 1.46 0.62 10.14
N LEU A 105 1.72 -0.50 10.80
CA LEU A 105 3.08 -0.94 11.12
C LEU A 105 3.56 -1.96 10.10
N ASN A 106 4.66 -1.65 9.44
CA ASN A 106 5.29 -2.57 8.48
C ASN A 106 6.09 -3.66 9.20
N MET A 107 5.56 -4.86 9.20
CA MET A 107 6.24 -6.07 9.70
C MET A 107 6.44 -7.12 8.60
N GLY A 108 6.43 -6.67 7.32
CA GLY A 108 6.46 -7.58 6.18
C GLY A 108 7.44 -7.23 5.06
N CYS A 109 8.15 -6.09 5.11
CA CYS A 109 9.11 -5.73 4.08
C CYS A 109 10.27 -6.74 4.02
N PRO A 110 10.52 -7.40 2.86
CA PRO A 110 11.54 -8.44 2.75
C PRO A 110 12.93 -7.90 2.33
N VAL A 111 13.03 -6.61 2.02
CA VAL A 111 14.22 -6.00 1.43
C VAL A 111 15.41 -6.08 2.38
N LYS A 112 16.56 -6.55 1.88
CA LYS A 112 17.76 -6.80 2.69
C LYS A 112 18.17 -5.59 3.54
N LYS A 113 18.16 -4.38 2.97
CA LYS A 113 18.52 -3.13 3.67
C LYS A 113 17.64 -2.87 4.90
N ILE A 114 16.35 -3.19 4.83
CA ILE A 114 15.38 -3.03 5.93
C ILE A 114 15.58 -4.14 6.97
N VAL A 115 15.60 -5.38 6.48
CA VAL A 115 15.70 -6.57 7.34
C VAL A 115 17.02 -6.65 8.13
N SER A 116 18.13 -6.21 7.54
CA SER A 116 19.43 -6.19 8.23
C SER A 116 19.50 -5.17 9.38
N GLY A 117 18.62 -4.17 9.38
CA GLY A 117 18.44 -3.23 10.48
C GLY A 117 17.53 -3.72 11.61
N GLY A 118 16.91 -4.90 11.46
CA GLY A 118 15.94 -5.42 12.42
C GLY A 118 14.47 -5.07 12.10
N ASP A 119 14.24 -4.35 11.01
CA ASP A 119 12.95 -3.81 10.63
C ASP A 119 12.14 -4.75 9.69
N GLY A 120 10.91 -4.37 9.42
CA GLY A 120 10.06 -5.06 8.46
C GLY A 120 9.83 -6.53 8.84
N SER A 121 10.09 -7.46 7.91
CA SER A 121 9.87 -8.89 8.18
C SER A 121 10.82 -9.50 9.22
N ALA A 122 11.90 -8.81 9.61
CA ALA A 122 12.76 -9.26 10.72
C ALA A 122 12.00 -9.31 12.04
N LEU A 123 11.03 -8.40 12.26
CA LEU A 123 10.19 -8.36 13.46
C LEU A 123 9.41 -9.65 13.66
N MET A 124 9.00 -10.33 12.59
CA MET A 124 8.26 -11.60 12.69
C MET A 124 9.04 -12.73 13.35
N ARG A 125 10.36 -12.59 13.51
CA ARG A 125 11.19 -13.59 14.21
C ARG A 125 11.09 -13.48 15.74
N SER A 126 10.50 -12.41 16.26
CA SER A 126 10.34 -12.15 17.69
C SER A 126 8.92 -11.65 18.00
N PRO A 127 8.00 -12.54 18.41
CA PRO A 127 6.67 -12.12 18.86
C PRO A 127 6.73 -11.08 19.98
N GLU A 128 7.74 -11.14 20.84
CA GLU A 128 7.95 -10.14 21.89
C GLU A 128 8.21 -8.74 21.32
N SER A 129 9.09 -8.62 20.33
CA SER A 129 9.33 -7.33 19.65
C SER A 129 8.07 -6.81 18.96
N VAL A 130 7.26 -7.68 18.36
CA VAL A 130 5.96 -7.32 17.76
C VAL A 130 5.01 -6.77 18.81
N ARG A 131 4.92 -7.44 19.98
CA ARG A 131 4.09 -6.99 21.10
C ARG A 131 4.50 -5.59 21.56
N ASP A 132 5.78 -5.40 21.88
CA ASP A 132 6.29 -4.18 22.48
C ASP A 132 6.16 -3.00 21.51
N LEU A 133 6.50 -3.20 20.24
CA LEU A 133 6.37 -2.19 19.19
C LEU A 133 4.91 -1.80 18.96
N THR A 134 4.01 -2.80 18.85
CA THR A 134 2.57 -2.56 18.64
C THR A 134 1.96 -1.84 19.84
N TYR A 135 2.27 -2.27 21.05
CA TYR A 135 1.78 -1.64 22.28
C TYR A 135 2.22 -0.17 22.36
N ALA A 136 3.49 0.12 22.10
CA ALA A 136 4.01 1.49 22.09
C ALA A 136 3.29 2.38 21.08
N ALA A 137 3.06 1.88 19.87
CA ALA A 137 2.32 2.57 18.81
C ALA A 137 0.86 2.83 19.22
N VAL A 138 0.17 1.82 19.76
CA VAL A 138 -1.24 1.94 20.22
C VAL A 138 -1.37 2.99 21.31
N ARG A 139 -0.51 2.94 22.32
CA ARG A 139 -0.53 3.93 23.41
C ARG A 139 -0.27 5.36 22.92
N ALA A 140 0.61 5.52 21.94
CA ALA A 140 0.90 6.84 21.35
C ALA A 140 -0.25 7.39 20.51
N ALA A 141 -0.98 6.51 19.79
CA ALA A 141 -2.10 6.89 18.92
C ALA A 141 -3.42 7.14 19.68
N GLU A 142 -3.57 6.58 20.90
CA GLU A 142 -4.81 6.54 21.65
C GLU A 142 -5.45 7.93 21.87
N LYS A 143 -4.67 8.93 22.26
CA LYS A 143 -5.15 10.30 22.51
C LYS A 143 -5.64 11.03 21.25
N TYR A 144 -5.24 10.55 20.09
CA TYR A 144 -5.66 11.09 18.79
C TYR A 144 -6.82 10.31 18.17
N HIS A 145 -7.27 9.23 18.83
CA HIS A 145 -8.30 8.32 18.33
C HIS A 145 -7.97 7.71 16.95
N VAL A 146 -6.69 7.54 16.65
CA VAL A 146 -6.21 6.93 15.41
C VAL A 146 -5.94 5.44 15.67
N PRO A 147 -6.61 4.50 14.96
CA PRO A 147 -6.36 3.08 15.14
C PRO A 147 -4.97 2.70 14.63
N VAL A 148 -4.36 1.68 15.25
CA VAL A 148 -3.11 1.09 14.78
C VAL A 148 -3.41 -0.23 14.07
N THR A 149 -2.84 -0.44 12.90
CA THR A 149 -2.93 -1.69 12.13
C THR A 149 -1.55 -2.28 11.90
N VAL A 150 -1.48 -3.54 11.53
CA VAL A 150 -0.20 -4.19 11.22
C VAL A 150 -0.26 -4.89 9.88
N LYS A 151 0.83 -4.81 9.10
CA LYS A 151 1.00 -5.56 7.86
C LYS A 151 2.12 -6.57 8.00
N ILE A 152 1.77 -7.86 7.89
CA ILE A 152 2.66 -9.01 8.10
C ILE A 152 2.79 -9.88 6.85
N ARG A 153 3.69 -10.87 6.91
CA ARG A 153 3.82 -11.97 5.95
C ARG A 153 3.42 -13.32 6.57
N ALA A 154 3.46 -14.39 5.77
CA ALA A 154 3.23 -15.76 6.23
C ALA A 154 4.26 -16.22 7.27
N GLY A 155 5.47 -15.68 7.22
CA GLY A 155 6.59 -16.00 8.10
C GLY A 155 7.93 -15.61 7.49
N TRP A 156 9.01 -16.07 8.08
CA TRP A 156 10.37 -15.80 7.61
C TRP A 156 10.73 -16.65 6.37
N ASP A 157 10.58 -17.94 6.46
CA ASP A 157 10.80 -18.95 5.42
C ASP A 157 9.74 -20.07 5.49
N SER A 158 9.93 -21.15 4.72
CA SER A 158 8.99 -22.28 4.69
C SER A 158 8.83 -22.99 6.03
N ASP A 159 9.89 -23.05 6.83
CA ASP A 159 9.94 -23.79 8.08
C ASP A 159 9.52 -22.92 9.28
N HIS A 160 9.51 -21.60 9.10
CA HIS A 160 9.18 -20.61 10.12
C HIS A 160 7.98 -19.75 9.68
N LYS A 161 6.84 -20.41 9.42
CA LYS A 161 5.54 -19.75 9.17
C LYS A 161 4.83 -19.53 10.50
N ASN A 162 4.76 -18.28 10.95
CA ASN A 162 4.21 -17.93 12.27
C ASN A 162 3.20 -16.77 12.20
N ALA A 163 2.57 -16.53 11.04
CA ALA A 163 1.62 -15.42 10.85
C ALA A 163 0.49 -15.41 11.90
N VAL A 164 -0.02 -16.59 12.30
CA VAL A 164 -1.09 -16.71 13.31
C VAL A 164 -0.62 -16.20 14.68
N GLU A 165 0.57 -16.61 15.12
CA GLU A 165 1.16 -16.16 16.38
C GLU A 165 1.39 -14.66 16.38
N ILE A 166 2.00 -14.13 15.31
CA ILE A 166 2.29 -12.69 15.15
C ILE A 166 0.99 -11.88 15.13
N ALA A 167 -0.03 -12.33 14.39
CA ALA A 167 -1.32 -11.65 14.34
C ALA A 167 -2.01 -11.60 15.71
N ARG A 168 -2.04 -12.73 16.43
CA ARG A 168 -2.59 -12.77 17.80
C ARG A 168 -1.84 -11.87 18.76
N THR A 169 -0.52 -11.85 18.67
CA THR A 169 0.35 -10.99 19.49
C THR A 169 0.07 -9.53 19.24
N ALA A 170 0.01 -9.11 17.96
CA ALA A 170 -0.29 -7.73 17.60
C ALA A 170 -1.69 -7.29 18.06
N VAL A 171 -2.71 -8.13 17.87
CA VAL A 171 -4.09 -7.85 18.32
C VAL A 171 -4.16 -7.78 19.85
N SER A 172 -3.49 -8.67 20.57
CA SER A 172 -3.41 -8.61 22.03
C SER A 172 -2.71 -7.35 22.55
N ALA A 173 -1.82 -6.76 21.75
CA ALA A 173 -1.17 -5.48 22.03
C ALA A 173 -2.01 -4.26 21.59
N GLY A 174 -3.20 -4.47 21.01
CA GLY A 174 -4.18 -3.43 20.65
C GLY A 174 -4.27 -3.09 19.18
N ALA A 175 -3.69 -3.89 18.27
CA ALA A 175 -3.88 -3.67 16.84
C ALA A 175 -5.35 -3.83 16.45
N ALA A 176 -5.87 -2.87 15.68
CA ALA A 176 -7.27 -2.79 15.27
C ALA A 176 -7.58 -3.59 13.98
N ALA A 177 -6.57 -3.97 13.21
CA ALA A 177 -6.70 -4.84 12.03
C ALA A 177 -5.34 -5.45 11.65
N VAL A 178 -5.37 -6.53 10.87
CA VAL A 178 -4.17 -7.22 10.37
C VAL A 178 -4.27 -7.41 8.86
N CYS A 179 -3.27 -6.94 8.11
CA CYS A 179 -3.11 -7.25 6.70
C CYS A 179 -2.06 -8.36 6.53
N VAL A 180 -2.43 -9.47 5.89
CA VAL A 180 -1.59 -10.66 5.75
C VAL A 180 -1.20 -10.88 4.30
N HIS A 181 0.10 -10.77 3.98
CA HIS A 181 0.61 -11.22 2.69
C HIS A 181 0.95 -12.73 2.79
N GLY A 182 0.22 -13.56 2.05
CA GLY A 182 0.36 -15.02 2.05
C GLY A 182 1.67 -15.54 1.43
N ARG A 183 2.79 -14.85 1.64
CA ARG A 183 4.15 -15.23 1.25
C ARG A 183 5.11 -15.06 2.40
N THR A 184 6.12 -15.92 2.50
CA THR A 184 7.22 -15.73 3.44
C THR A 184 8.16 -14.62 2.99
N ARG A 185 9.02 -14.16 3.88
CA ARG A 185 10.08 -13.19 3.56
C ARG A 185 11.02 -13.72 2.47
N GLU A 186 11.43 -14.98 2.59
CA GLU A 186 12.35 -15.61 1.63
C GLU A 186 11.72 -15.79 0.24
N GLN A 187 10.43 -16.07 0.20
CA GLN A 187 9.68 -16.22 -1.05
C GLN A 187 9.61 -14.90 -1.84
N MET A 188 9.69 -13.75 -1.18
CA MET A 188 9.58 -12.41 -1.77
C MET A 188 8.32 -12.25 -2.64
N TYR A 189 8.48 -12.34 -3.98
CA TYR A 189 7.41 -12.21 -4.97
C TYR A 189 7.30 -13.41 -5.91
N ARG A 190 7.98 -14.53 -5.61
CA ARG A 190 7.85 -15.78 -6.37
C ARG A 190 6.38 -16.23 -6.39
N PRO A 191 5.91 -16.89 -7.45
CA PRO A 191 4.53 -17.37 -7.56
C PRO A 191 4.09 -18.26 -6.39
N GLY A 192 2.76 -18.27 -6.14
CA GLY A 192 2.13 -19.12 -5.13
C GLY A 192 1.92 -18.39 -3.80
N VAL A 193 0.82 -17.65 -3.71
CA VAL A 193 0.32 -17.11 -2.43
C VAL A 193 -0.30 -18.26 -1.64
N ASP A 194 0.06 -18.39 -0.38
CA ASP A 194 -0.50 -19.34 0.56
C ASP A 194 -1.78 -18.74 1.17
N LEU A 195 -2.93 -19.13 0.63
CA LEU A 195 -4.23 -18.67 1.10
C LEU A 195 -4.62 -19.32 2.43
N ASP A 196 -4.12 -20.53 2.71
CA ASP A 196 -4.41 -21.27 3.95
C ASP A 196 -3.84 -20.52 5.17
N VAL A 197 -2.68 -19.86 5.02
CA VAL A 197 -2.12 -19.02 6.09
C VAL A 197 -3.02 -17.82 6.37
N ILE A 198 -3.61 -17.20 5.34
CA ILE A 198 -4.54 -16.08 5.53
C ILE A 198 -5.82 -16.56 6.21
N ALA A 199 -6.37 -17.70 5.78
CA ALA A 199 -7.51 -18.33 6.42
C ALA A 199 -7.23 -18.65 7.90
N ALA A 200 -6.09 -19.27 8.19
CA ALA A 200 -5.70 -19.58 9.56
C ALA A 200 -5.58 -18.35 10.46
N VAL A 201 -5.09 -17.21 9.92
CA VAL A 201 -5.08 -15.94 10.65
C VAL A 201 -6.51 -15.43 10.89
N ARG A 202 -7.40 -15.49 9.87
CA ARG A 202 -8.81 -15.09 10.04
C ARG A 202 -9.51 -15.90 11.13
N ASP A 203 -9.35 -17.22 11.10
CA ASP A 203 -9.97 -18.15 12.07
C ASP A 203 -9.43 -17.95 13.50
N ALA A 204 -8.18 -17.51 13.60
CA ALA A 204 -7.49 -17.34 14.88
C ALA A 204 -7.82 -16.01 15.58
N LEU A 205 -8.38 -15.04 14.89
CA LEU A 205 -8.67 -13.71 15.40
C LEU A 205 -10.16 -13.51 15.70
N PRO A 206 -10.51 -12.65 16.67
CA PRO A 206 -11.90 -12.30 16.95
C PRO A 206 -12.61 -11.73 15.71
N ALA A 207 -13.90 -11.99 15.56
CA ALA A 207 -14.69 -11.57 14.39
C ALA A 207 -14.75 -10.03 14.19
N HIS A 208 -14.57 -9.26 15.26
CA HIS A 208 -14.58 -7.80 15.19
C HIS A 208 -13.23 -7.20 14.74
N ILE A 209 -12.17 -7.99 14.64
CA ILE A 209 -10.86 -7.56 14.13
C ILE A 209 -10.78 -7.89 12.63
N PRO A 210 -10.77 -6.88 11.74
CA PRO A 210 -10.66 -7.13 10.31
C PRO A 210 -9.33 -7.79 9.94
N VAL A 211 -9.42 -8.79 9.06
CA VAL A 211 -8.27 -9.40 8.39
C VAL A 211 -8.32 -9.05 6.91
N ILE A 212 -7.24 -8.45 6.40
CA ILE A 212 -7.10 -8.05 5.01
C ILE A 212 -6.15 -9.00 4.31
N GLY A 213 -6.67 -9.77 3.34
CA GLY A 213 -5.85 -10.67 2.52
C GLY A 213 -5.02 -9.89 1.49
N ASN A 214 -3.78 -10.31 1.27
CA ASN A 214 -2.89 -9.69 0.30
C ASN A 214 -2.08 -10.75 -0.48
N GLY A 215 -1.97 -10.54 -1.77
CA GLY A 215 -1.14 -11.30 -2.69
C GLY A 215 -1.89 -11.81 -3.92
N ASP A 216 -1.32 -11.59 -5.09
CA ASP A 216 -1.71 -12.07 -6.43
C ASP A 216 -3.16 -11.77 -6.87
N VAL A 217 -3.91 -10.96 -6.16
CA VAL A 217 -5.22 -10.51 -6.62
C VAL A 217 -5.04 -9.47 -7.73
N CYS A 218 -5.57 -9.80 -8.92
CA CYS A 218 -5.40 -9.01 -10.14
C CYS A 218 -6.70 -8.82 -10.96
N ASP A 219 -7.77 -9.49 -10.58
CA ASP A 219 -9.07 -9.46 -11.24
C ASP A 219 -10.20 -9.90 -10.30
N VAL A 220 -11.44 -9.96 -10.85
CA VAL A 220 -12.65 -10.37 -10.11
C VAL A 220 -12.54 -11.83 -9.63
N SER A 221 -11.95 -12.72 -10.44
CA SER A 221 -11.84 -14.14 -10.10
C SER A 221 -10.93 -14.36 -8.91
N SER A 222 -9.73 -13.81 -8.96
CA SER A 222 -8.74 -13.91 -7.88
C SER A 222 -9.19 -13.16 -6.60
N TYR A 223 -9.96 -12.06 -6.74
CA TYR A 223 -10.57 -11.39 -5.62
C TYR A 223 -11.61 -12.29 -4.91
N ARG A 224 -12.52 -12.90 -5.70
CA ARG A 224 -13.53 -13.82 -5.14
C ARG A 224 -12.90 -15.07 -4.54
N GLU A 225 -11.86 -15.61 -5.18
CA GLU A 225 -11.11 -16.73 -4.65
C GLU A 225 -10.47 -16.41 -3.30
N MET A 226 -9.83 -15.24 -3.17
CA MET A 226 -9.26 -14.76 -1.91
C MET A 226 -10.31 -14.76 -0.82
N LEU A 227 -11.46 -14.11 -1.02
CA LEU A 227 -12.53 -14.06 -0.03
C LEU A 227 -13.10 -15.44 0.30
N ALA A 228 -13.40 -16.25 -0.73
CA ALA A 228 -14.06 -17.55 -0.55
C ALA A 228 -13.18 -18.57 0.20
N LYS A 229 -11.86 -18.56 -0.08
CA LYS A 229 -10.92 -19.51 0.55
C LYS A 229 -10.44 -19.05 1.92
N THR A 230 -10.36 -17.76 2.17
CA THR A 230 -9.73 -17.25 3.38
C THR A 230 -10.72 -16.69 4.40
N GLY A 231 -11.93 -16.35 3.98
CA GLY A 231 -12.90 -15.66 4.84
C GLY A 231 -12.45 -14.26 5.28
N CYS A 232 -11.40 -13.69 4.68
CA CYS A 232 -10.90 -12.36 5.04
C CYS A 232 -11.94 -11.27 4.75
N ASP A 233 -11.86 -10.15 5.47
CA ASP A 233 -12.86 -9.08 5.45
C ASP A 233 -12.62 -8.05 4.33
N GLY A 234 -11.43 -8.07 3.74
CA GLY A 234 -11.02 -7.20 2.64
C GLY A 234 -9.76 -7.70 1.95
N VAL A 235 -9.40 -7.05 0.85
CA VAL A 235 -8.27 -7.44 0.00
C VAL A 235 -7.40 -6.23 -0.32
N ALA A 236 -6.11 -6.34 -0.03
CA ALA A 236 -5.11 -5.34 -0.41
C ALA A 236 -4.49 -5.71 -1.76
N ILE A 237 -4.77 -4.90 -2.79
CA ILE A 237 -4.28 -5.07 -4.15
C ILE A 237 -2.99 -4.26 -4.31
N GLY A 238 -1.91 -4.92 -4.76
CA GLY A 238 -0.62 -4.26 -4.99
C GLY A 238 -0.31 -4.13 -6.48
N ARG A 239 0.63 -4.93 -6.98
CA ARG A 239 1.20 -4.87 -8.34
C ARG A 239 0.17 -4.82 -9.48
N ALA A 240 -0.99 -5.43 -9.29
CA ALA A 240 -2.06 -5.41 -10.28
C ALA A 240 -2.67 -4.02 -10.52
N ALA A 241 -2.48 -3.07 -9.60
CA ALA A 241 -2.91 -1.68 -9.76
C ALA A 241 -1.92 -0.84 -10.57
N LEU A 242 -0.67 -1.30 -10.77
CA LEU A 242 0.35 -0.58 -11.52
C LEU A 242 -0.04 -0.47 -13.00
N GLY A 243 -0.29 0.75 -13.47
CA GLY A 243 -0.80 1.01 -14.81
C GLY A 243 -2.19 0.44 -15.12
N ASN A 244 -2.87 -0.08 -14.10
CA ASN A 244 -4.20 -0.64 -14.21
C ASN A 244 -5.08 -0.32 -12.98
N PRO A 245 -5.33 0.95 -12.68
CA PRO A 245 -6.19 1.33 -11.55
C PRO A 245 -7.64 0.85 -11.75
N TRP A 246 -8.04 0.54 -12.98
CA TRP A 246 -9.37 -0.02 -13.32
C TRP A 246 -9.67 -1.35 -12.61
N VAL A 247 -8.66 -2.06 -12.08
CA VAL A 247 -8.88 -3.29 -11.29
C VAL A 247 -9.86 -3.05 -10.14
N PHE A 248 -9.80 -1.90 -9.49
CA PHE A 248 -10.75 -1.53 -8.44
C PHE A 248 -12.17 -1.33 -8.98
N THR A 249 -12.32 -0.59 -10.09
CA THR A 249 -13.63 -0.40 -10.74
C THR A 249 -14.21 -1.72 -11.22
N GLN A 250 -13.40 -2.58 -11.85
CA GLN A 250 -13.80 -3.88 -12.34
C GLN A 250 -14.37 -4.77 -11.22
N ILE A 251 -13.65 -4.84 -10.10
CA ILE A 251 -14.10 -5.65 -8.95
C ILE A 251 -15.35 -5.04 -8.34
N ARG A 252 -15.39 -3.71 -8.13
CA ARG A 252 -16.56 -3.02 -7.59
C ARG A 252 -17.82 -3.25 -8.44
N CYS A 253 -17.72 -3.09 -9.76
CA CYS A 253 -18.85 -3.35 -10.67
C CYS A 253 -19.34 -4.79 -10.57
N ALA A 254 -18.43 -5.77 -10.51
CA ALA A 254 -18.79 -7.17 -10.37
C ALA A 254 -19.47 -7.52 -9.04
N LEU A 255 -19.20 -6.73 -7.98
CA LEU A 255 -19.82 -6.89 -6.65
C LEU A 255 -21.15 -6.15 -6.54
N SER A 256 -21.31 -5.02 -7.24
CA SER A 256 -22.55 -4.23 -7.26
C SER A 256 -23.55 -4.66 -8.32
N GLY A 257 -23.17 -5.60 -9.23
CA GLY A 257 -24.00 -6.00 -10.37
C GLY A 257 -24.00 -4.99 -11.52
N GLU A 258 -23.08 -4.02 -11.51
CA GLU A 258 -22.91 -3.05 -12.59
C GLU A 258 -22.05 -3.65 -13.73
N THR A 259 -22.28 -3.15 -14.94
CA THR A 259 -21.46 -3.53 -16.10
C THR A 259 -20.14 -2.78 -16.10
N PHE A 260 -19.03 -3.51 -16.18
CA PHE A 260 -17.71 -2.93 -16.36
C PHE A 260 -17.35 -2.81 -17.85
N THR A 261 -16.98 -1.60 -18.27
CA THR A 261 -16.41 -1.36 -19.59
C THR A 261 -14.89 -1.31 -19.48
N PRO A 262 -14.15 -2.22 -20.12
CA PRO A 262 -12.69 -2.20 -20.12
C PRO A 262 -12.14 -0.91 -20.73
N PRO A 263 -11.01 -0.38 -20.21
CA PRO A 263 -10.39 0.82 -20.75
C PRO A 263 -9.89 0.59 -22.17
N THR A 264 -10.13 1.59 -23.03
CA THR A 264 -9.52 1.66 -24.35
C THR A 264 -8.03 2.01 -24.27
N GLU A 265 -7.32 1.91 -25.38
CA GLU A 265 -5.94 2.39 -25.47
C GLU A 265 -5.82 3.90 -25.18
N ALA A 266 -6.79 4.68 -25.66
CA ALA A 266 -6.87 6.12 -25.40
C ALA A 266 -7.07 6.41 -23.92
N ASP A 267 -7.92 5.63 -23.24
CA ASP A 267 -8.10 5.76 -21.77
C ASP A 267 -6.81 5.48 -21.01
N ARG A 268 -6.09 4.42 -21.36
CA ARG A 268 -4.81 4.06 -20.72
C ARG A 268 -3.76 5.17 -20.88
N ARG A 269 -3.66 5.76 -22.07
CA ARG A 269 -2.73 6.86 -22.34
C ARG A 269 -3.12 8.13 -21.59
N ARG A 270 -4.41 8.44 -21.56
CA ARG A 270 -4.92 9.58 -20.80
C ARG A 270 -4.60 9.47 -19.32
N GLU A 271 -4.84 8.31 -18.72
CA GLU A 271 -4.53 8.10 -17.31
C GLU A 271 -3.01 8.08 -17.03
N ALA A 272 -2.21 7.58 -17.97
CA ALA A 272 -0.75 7.68 -17.90
C ALA A 272 -0.27 9.14 -17.90
N MET A 273 -0.86 10.01 -18.76
CA MET A 273 -0.55 11.44 -18.79
C MET A 273 -0.99 12.14 -17.51
N LEU A 274 -2.18 11.84 -17.00
CA LEU A 274 -2.67 12.43 -15.75
C LEU A 274 -1.76 12.05 -14.58
N LEU A 275 -1.36 10.78 -14.47
CA LEU A 275 -0.41 10.36 -13.44
C LEU A 275 0.94 11.09 -13.58
N ALA A 276 1.46 11.23 -14.80
CA ALA A 276 2.71 11.95 -15.02
C ALA A 276 2.63 13.41 -14.56
N ARG A 277 1.53 14.10 -14.89
CA ARG A 277 1.28 15.49 -14.47
C ARG A 277 1.17 15.61 -12.95
N ASP A 278 0.46 14.69 -12.31
CA ASP A 278 0.32 14.67 -10.85
C ASP A 278 1.67 14.47 -10.17
N ILE A 279 2.53 13.58 -10.68
CA ILE A 279 3.90 13.35 -10.16
C ILE A 279 4.74 14.61 -10.32
N VAL A 280 4.70 15.28 -11.48
CA VAL A 280 5.44 16.54 -11.71
C VAL A 280 4.92 17.65 -10.80
N GLY A 281 3.61 17.73 -10.60
CA GLY A 281 3.00 18.72 -9.70
C GLY A 281 3.45 18.58 -8.25
N GLU A 282 3.68 17.34 -7.78
CA GLU A 282 4.11 17.09 -6.39
C GLU A 282 5.64 17.18 -6.21
N HIS A 283 6.44 16.72 -7.17
CA HIS A 283 7.89 16.54 -7.00
C HIS A 283 8.74 17.51 -7.82
N GLY A 284 8.13 18.31 -8.71
CA GLY A 284 8.82 19.25 -9.62
C GLY A 284 9.43 18.56 -10.85
N ASP A 285 9.71 19.37 -11.90
CA ASP A 285 9.93 18.88 -13.26
C ASP A 285 11.16 17.96 -13.44
N SER A 286 12.29 18.29 -12.83
CA SER A 286 13.56 17.56 -13.07
C SER A 286 13.70 16.22 -12.35
N ALA A 287 13.05 16.06 -11.18
CA ALA A 287 13.01 14.80 -10.43
C ALA A 287 11.94 13.87 -10.99
N ALA A 288 10.80 14.46 -11.33
CA ALA A 288 9.60 13.76 -11.73
C ALA A 288 9.72 13.02 -13.06
N ALA A 289 10.46 13.52 -14.06
CA ALA A 289 10.66 12.81 -15.32
C ALA A 289 11.26 11.41 -15.10
N ARG A 290 12.20 11.27 -14.16
CA ARG A 290 12.81 9.98 -13.80
C ARG A 290 11.82 9.05 -13.09
N GLU A 291 10.98 9.57 -12.20
CA GLU A 291 9.97 8.81 -11.47
C GLU A 291 8.81 8.40 -12.38
N CYS A 292 8.39 9.25 -13.31
CA CYS A 292 7.35 8.96 -14.29
C CYS A 292 7.71 7.77 -15.20
N ARG A 293 8.99 7.65 -15.63
CA ARG A 293 9.42 6.64 -16.62
C ARG A 293 8.95 5.23 -16.28
N GLY A 294 9.21 4.79 -15.05
CA GLY A 294 8.83 3.45 -14.60
C GLY A 294 7.31 3.28 -14.48
N ARG A 295 6.61 4.28 -13.95
CA ARG A 295 5.18 4.21 -13.63
C ARG A 295 4.30 4.30 -14.87
N VAL A 296 4.58 5.25 -15.75
CA VAL A 296 3.85 5.46 -17.01
C VAL A 296 4.00 4.24 -17.93
N ALA A 297 5.17 3.62 -17.95
CA ALA A 297 5.43 2.42 -18.75
C ALA A 297 4.49 1.24 -18.44
N HIS A 298 3.96 1.14 -17.22
CA HIS A 298 2.99 0.10 -16.85
C HIS A 298 1.66 0.24 -17.58
N PHE A 299 1.21 1.47 -17.92
CA PHE A 299 -0.04 1.71 -18.67
C PHE A 299 0.01 1.21 -20.12
N LEU A 300 1.22 1.02 -20.65
CA LEU A 300 1.42 0.55 -22.02
C LEU A 300 1.35 -0.98 -22.16
N THR A 301 1.04 -1.70 -21.11
CA THR A 301 0.88 -3.16 -21.18
C THR A 301 -0.31 -3.50 -22.07
N GLY A 302 -0.07 -4.28 -23.14
CA GLY A 302 -1.09 -4.65 -24.13
C GLY A 302 -1.37 -3.60 -25.21
N VAL A 303 -0.70 -2.44 -25.19
CA VAL A 303 -0.80 -1.40 -26.22
C VAL A 303 0.06 -1.78 -27.42
N ARG A 304 -0.44 -1.57 -28.65
CA ARG A 304 0.33 -1.78 -29.89
C ARG A 304 1.57 -0.86 -29.91
N GLY A 305 2.74 -1.42 -30.19
CA GLY A 305 3.99 -0.65 -30.20
C GLY A 305 4.56 -0.33 -28.81
N ALA A 306 4.00 -0.88 -27.75
CA ALA A 306 4.39 -0.60 -26.34
C ALA A 306 5.88 -0.75 -26.06
N ALA A 307 6.58 -1.69 -26.70
CA ALA A 307 8.02 -1.89 -26.47
C ALA A 307 8.85 -0.67 -26.91
N ALA A 308 8.57 -0.16 -28.12
CA ALA A 308 9.23 1.04 -28.64
C ALA A 308 8.88 2.28 -27.80
N MET A 309 7.62 2.43 -27.43
CA MET A 309 7.16 3.54 -26.59
C MET A 309 7.82 3.51 -25.21
N ARG A 310 7.89 2.36 -24.54
CA ARG A 310 8.60 2.20 -23.26
C ARG A 310 10.07 2.60 -23.39
N GLY A 311 10.76 2.17 -24.46
CA GLY A 311 12.14 2.58 -24.71
C GLY A 311 12.30 4.09 -24.81
N ARG A 312 11.41 4.77 -25.53
CA ARG A 312 11.41 6.24 -25.64
C ARG A 312 11.09 6.93 -24.31
N ILE A 313 10.09 6.46 -23.58
CA ILE A 313 9.73 6.99 -22.24
C ILE A 313 10.91 6.86 -21.26
N HIS A 314 11.63 5.74 -21.30
CA HIS A 314 12.82 5.58 -20.45
C HIS A 314 13.94 6.59 -20.79
N GLY A 315 14.02 7.09 -22.00
CA GLY A 315 14.96 8.13 -22.42
C GLY A 315 14.47 9.57 -22.22
N ALA A 316 13.18 9.78 -21.94
CA ALA A 316 12.60 11.12 -21.83
C ALA A 316 13.19 11.90 -20.64
N GLU A 317 13.48 13.18 -20.82
CA GLU A 317 14.08 14.05 -19.80
C GLU A 317 13.09 15.09 -19.24
N SER A 318 11.90 15.21 -19.86
CA SER A 318 10.87 16.16 -19.46
C SER A 318 9.46 15.56 -19.54
N LEU A 319 8.51 16.18 -18.82
CA LEU A 319 7.09 15.84 -18.92
C LEU A 319 6.58 16.01 -20.36
N SER A 320 6.96 17.10 -21.05
CA SER A 320 6.53 17.37 -22.41
C SER A 320 6.96 16.30 -23.41
N GLU A 321 8.14 15.68 -23.23
CA GLU A 321 8.57 14.55 -24.04
C GLU A 321 7.73 13.29 -23.75
N ILE A 322 7.43 13.00 -22.48
CA ILE A 322 6.56 11.88 -22.10
C ILE A 322 5.17 12.05 -22.71
N GLU A 323 4.59 13.25 -22.61
CA GLU A 323 3.29 13.58 -23.19
C GLU A 323 3.29 13.43 -24.72
N SER A 324 4.33 13.94 -25.38
CA SER A 324 4.48 13.79 -26.82
C SER A 324 4.53 12.33 -27.25
N ILE A 325 5.27 11.48 -26.53
CA ILE A 325 5.36 10.05 -26.80
C ILE A 325 3.99 9.38 -26.63
N LEU A 326 3.26 9.72 -25.58
CA LEU A 326 1.93 9.16 -25.31
C LEU A 326 0.88 9.65 -26.32
N ALA A 327 1.00 10.85 -26.86
CA ALA A 327 0.07 11.44 -27.82
C ALA A 327 0.27 10.94 -29.26
N GLN A 328 1.51 10.70 -29.71
CA GLN A 328 1.87 10.37 -31.10
C GLN A 328 1.21 9.10 -31.68
N SER A 329 0.65 8.26 -30.85
CA SER A 329 0.04 7.01 -31.27
C SER A 329 -1.50 7.05 -31.28
N LEU A 330 -2.10 8.25 -31.08
CA LEU A 330 -3.55 8.49 -31.22
C LEU A 330 -3.94 8.90 -32.65
N GLY A 331 -2.98 9.03 -33.56
CA GLY A 331 -3.14 9.60 -34.89
C GLY A 331 -2.96 8.65 -36.06
N GLU A 332 -2.89 7.31 -35.86
CA GLU A 332 -2.85 6.31 -36.92
C GLU A 332 -4.01 5.32 -36.86
#